data_515b8080c66ed0e9b3f067c624d51030
#
_entry.id   515b8080c66ed0e9b3f067c624d51030
#
_cell.length_a   1.000
_cell.length_b   1.000
_cell.length_c   1.000
_cell.angle_alpha   90.00
_cell.angle_beta   90.00
_cell.angle_gamma   90.00
#
_symmetry.space_group_name_H-M   'P 1'
#
loop_
_entity.id
_entity.type
_entity.pdbx_description
1 polymer ?
#
loop_
_entity_poly.entity_id
_entity_poly.type
_entity_poly.pdbx_seq_one_letter_code
_entity_poly.pdbx_strand_id
1 'polypeptide(L)'
;MSLSDEIQEAIGAHGLWKGRLHMAVETGSSKFTAASVAQDSECAFGKFLYSNTDPAIRNSAHWRTCLDLHSRFHQSAAHVLQLALNGNKEAAQKAMDPQSDFFKLSRSLTAEMLKWQASK
;
A
#
# COMPACT_ATOMS: atom_id res chain seq x y z
N MET A 1 -8.62 -7.35 -17.79
CA MET A 1 -7.27 -7.78 -17.36
C MET A 1 -7.38 -8.99 -16.46
N SER A 2 -6.39 -9.85 -16.52
CA SER A 2 -6.35 -11.05 -15.68
C SER A 2 -5.98 -10.66 -14.25
N LEU A 3 -6.24 -11.57 -13.31
CA LEU A 3 -5.83 -11.40 -11.91
C LEU A 3 -4.31 -11.21 -11.82
N SER A 4 -3.54 -11.98 -12.60
CA SER A 4 -2.09 -11.86 -12.61
C SER A 4 -1.63 -10.46 -13.03
N ASP A 5 -2.26 -9.88 -14.05
CA ASP A 5 -1.95 -8.53 -14.51
C ASP A 5 -2.31 -7.47 -13.48
N GLU A 6 -3.46 -7.62 -12.82
CA GLU A 6 -3.88 -6.69 -11.76
C GLU A 6 -2.90 -6.70 -10.60
N ILE A 7 -2.44 -7.90 -10.21
CA ILE A 7 -1.47 -8.05 -9.11
C ILE A 7 -0.13 -7.43 -9.51
N GLN A 8 0.33 -7.68 -10.74
CA GLN A 8 1.62 -7.15 -11.20
C GLN A 8 1.61 -5.62 -11.22
N GLU A 9 0.53 -5.01 -11.70
CA GLU A 9 0.39 -3.56 -11.68
C GLU A 9 0.35 -3.01 -10.26
N ALA A 10 -0.35 -3.71 -9.36
CA ALA A 10 -0.44 -3.29 -7.96
C ALA A 10 0.91 -3.30 -7.27
N ILE A 11 1.73 -4.32 -7.52
CA ILE A 11 3.08 -4.40 -6.95
C ILE A 11 3.91 -3.18 -7.37
N GLY A 12 3.87 -2.84 -8.68
CA GLY A 12 4.57 -1.68 -9.19
C GLY A 12 4.06 -0.37 -8.60
N ALA A 13 2.75 -0.21 -8.54
CA ALA A 13 2.13 1.01 -8.03
C ALA A 13 2.43 1.23 -6.55
N HIS A 14 2.39 0.17 -5.74
CA HIS A 14 2.69 0.29 -4.31
C HIS A 14 4.18 0.55 -4.07
N GLY A 15 5.04 0.05 -4.94
CA GLY A 15 6.47 0.37 -4.88
C GLY A 15 6.75 1.85 -5.10
N LEU A 16 5.97 2.52 -5.95
CA LEU A 16 6.12 3.95 -6.19
C LEU A 16 5.84 4.79 -4.94
N TRP A 17 5.00 4.30 -4.03
CA TRP A 17 4.69 5.05 -2.81
C TRP A 17 5.90 5.26 -1.92
N LYS A 18 6.86 4.33 -1.91
CA LYS A 18 8.10 4.51 -1.15
C LYS A 18 8.85 5.77 -1.62
N GLY A 19 8.96 5.95 -2.94
CA GLY A 19 9.59 7.14 -3.52
C GLY A 19 8.83 8.42 -3.21
N ARG A 20 7.50 8.38 -3.32
CA ARG A 20 6.63 9.53 -3.03
C ARG A 20 6.74 9.96 -1.58
N LEU A 21 6.74 9.01 -0.65
CA LEU A 21 6.87 9.29 0.78
C LEU A 21 8.28 9.80 1.10
N HIS A 22 9.31 9.23 0.48
CA HIS A 22 10.67 9.71 0.65
C HIS A 22 10.81 11.18 0.25
N MET A 23 10.23 11.55 -0.89
CA MET A 23 10.22 12.94 -1.35
C MET A 23 9.47 13.85 -0.39
N ALA A 24 8.34 13.41 0.14
CA ALA A 24 7.57 14.18 1.12
C ALA A 24 8.39 14.42 2.39
N VAL A 25 9.11 13.41 2.85
CA VAL A 25 9.98 13.51 4.04
C VAL A 25 11.10 14.53 3.79
N GLU A 26 11.74 14.45 2.62
CA GLU A 26 12.86 15.34 2.29
C GLU A 26 12.43 16.79 2.09
N THR A 27 11.26 17.02 1.48
CA THR A 27 10.81 18.36 1.11
C THR A 27 9.80 18.96 2.09
N GLY A 28 9.15 18.13 2.90
CA GLY A 28 8.07 18.58 3.81
C GLY A 28 6.77 18.91 3.07
N SER A 29 6.64 18.50 1.81
CA SER A 29 5.43 18.79 1.03
C SER A 29 5.07 17.62 0.13
N SER A 30 3.80 17.59 -0.31
CA SER A 30 3.29 16.53 -1.18
C SER A 30 2.03 17.02 -1.90
N LYS A 31 1.77 16.46 -3.07
CA LYS A 31 0.50 16.64 -3.79
C LYS A 31 -0.64 15.89 -3.08
N PHE A 32 -0.31 14.91 -2.26
CA PHE A 32 -1.29 14.05 -1.61
C PHE A 32 -1.52 14.51 -0.18
N THR A 33 -2.73 14.28 0.34
CA THR A 33 -3.04 14.51 1.75
C THR A 33 -3.03 13.17 2.48
N ALA A 34 -2.79 13.21 3.79
CA ALA A 34 -2.83 12.00 4.60
C ALA A 34 -4.22 11.35 4.53
N ALA A 35 -5.27 12.15 4.53
CA ALA A 35 -6.64 11.64 4.44
C ALA A 35 -6.87 10.88 3.12
N SER A 36 -6.39 11.40 1.99
CA SER A 36 -6.57 10.73 0.70
C SER A 36 -5.74 9.45 0.61
N VAL A 37 -4.53 9.47 1.16
CA VAL A 37 -3.64 8.28 1.15
C VAL A 37 -4.22 7.16 2.02
N ALA A 38 -4.92 7.50 3.10
CA ALA A 38 -5.52 6.51 3.99
C ALA A 38 -6.66 5.74 3.33
N GLN A 39 -7.23 6.25 2.25
CA GLN A 39 -8.37 5.62 1.57
C GLN A 39 -7.91 4.52 0.62
N ASP A 40 -7.77 3.31 1.16
CA ASP A 40 -7.29 2.16 0.39
C ASP A 40 -8.23 1.75 -0.75
N SER A 41 -9.51 2.12 -0.68
CA SER A 41 -10.50 1.83 -1.71
C SER A 41 -10.37 2.73 -2.95
N GLU A 42 -9.59 3.82 -2.86
CA GLU A 42 -9.47 4.79 -3.95
C GLU A 42 -8.37 4.45 -4.97
N CYS A 43 -7.40 3.61 -4.60
CA CYS A 43 -6.38 3.21 -5.57
C CYS A 43 -6.93 2.09 -6.47
N ALA A 44 -6.30 1.88 -7.63
CA ALA A 44 -6.78 0.88 -8.61
C ALA A 44 -6.88 -0.52 -8.01
N PHE A 45 -5.89 -0.92 -7.22
CA PHE A 45 -5.91 -2.25 -6.58
C PHE A 45 -7.02 -2.34 -5.53
N GLY A 46 -7.23 -1.28 -4.74
CA GLY A 46 -8.33 -1.24 -3.79
C GLY A 46 -9.68 -1.37 -4.47
N LYS A 47 -9.88 -0.64 -5.56
CA LYS A 47 -11.11 -0.74 -6.34
C LYS A 47 -11.31 -2.17 -6.86
N PHE A 48 -10.25 -2.80 -7.35
CA PHE A 48 -10.29 -4.18 -7.79
C PHE A 48 -10.71 -5.12 -6.65
N LEU A 49 -10.10 -4.96 -5.47
CA LEU A 49 -10.39 -5.82 -4.31
C LEU A 49 -11.83 -5.69 -3.83
N TYR A 50 -12.32 -4.44 -3.71
CA TYR A 50 -13.64 -4.19 -3.13
C TYR A 50 -14.78 -4.42 -4.11
N SER A 51 -14.58 -4.18 -5.40
CA SER A 51 -15.63 -4.31 -6.40
C SER A 51 -15.75 -5.70 -7.00
N ASN A 52 -14.78 -6.57 -6.74
CA ASN A 52 -14.76 -7.90 -7.35
C ASN A 52 -15.85 -8.79 -6.77
N THR A 53 -16.66 -9.39 -7.64
CA THR A 53 -17.76 -10.27 -7.24
C THR A 53 -17.52 -11.72 -7.62
N ASP A 54 -16.37 -12.04 -8.24
CA ASP A 54 -16.06 -13.42 -8.63
C ASP A 54 -15.88 -14.30 -7.39
N PRO A 55 -16.72 -15.35 -7.21
CA PRO A 55 -16.60 -16.22 -6.03
C PRO A 55 -15.23 -16.88 -5.90
N ALA A 56 -14.56 -17.18 -7.01
CA ALA A 56 -13.22 -17.79 -6.98
C ALA A 56 -12.22 -16.85 -6.31
N ILE A 57 -12.39 -15.53 -6.49
CA ILE A 57 -11.53 -14.52 -5.86
C ILE A 57 -11.99 -14.23 -4.43
N ARG A 58 -13.28 -13.96 -4.24
CA ARG A 58 -13.83 -13.58 -2.92
C ARG A 58 -13.67 -14.67 -1.87
N ASN A 59 -13.64 -15.94 -2.28
CA ASN A 59 -13.48 -17.06 -1.37
C ASN A 59 -11.99 -17.42 -1.14
N SER A 60 -11.08 -16.74 -1.80
CA SER A 60 -9.65 -17.00 -1.64
C SER A 60 -9.13 -16.45 -0.32
N ALA A 61 -8.31 -17.24 0.39
CA ALA A 61 -7.60 -16.76 1.56
C ALA A 61 -6.62 -15.65 1.19
N HIS A 62 -6.04 -15.72 0.00
CA HIS A 62 -5.15 -14.66 -0.51
C HIS A 62 -5.87 -13.32 -0.64
N TRP A 63 -7.12 -13.33 -1.12
CA TRP A 63 -7.91 -12.11 -1.24
C TRP A 63 -8.11 -11.45 0.12
N ARG A 64 -8.50 -12.23 1.13
CA ARG A 64 -8.73 -11.71 2.48
C ARG A 64 -7.46 -11.16 3.11
N THR A 65 -6.34 -11.87 2.94
CA THR A 65 -5.06 -11.44 3.48
C THR A 65 -4.57 -10.17 2.79
N CYS A 66 -4.68 -10.11 1.46
CA CYS A 66 -4.31 -8.90 0.71
C CYS A 66 -5.19 -7.72 1.09
N LEU A 67 -6.49 -7.94 1.29
CA LEU A 67 -7.39 -6.87 1.69
C LEU A 67 -6.97 -6.24 3.01
N ASP A 68 -6.66 -7.07 4.00
CA ASP A 68 -6.20 -6.60 5.32
C ASP A 68 -4.86 -5.88 5.23
N LEU A 69 -3.87 -6.49 4.59
CA LEU A 69 -2.53 -5.91 4.47
C LEU A 69 -2.55 -4.63 3.65
N HIS A 70 -3.36 -4.57 2.60
CA HIS A 70 -3.50 -3.39 1.75
C HIS A 70 -4.06 -2.20 2.55
N SER A 71 -5.09 -2.45 3.35
CA SER A 71 -5.67 -1.42 4.20
C SER A 71 -4.64 -0.89 5.20
N ARG A 72 -3.91 -1.79 5.85
CA ARG A 72 -2.86 -1.41 6.82
C ARG A 72 -1.72 -0.64 6.15
N PHE A 73 -1.35 -1.05 4.92
CA PHE A 73 -0.32 -0.37 4.17
C PHE A 73 -0.71 1.10 3.91
N HIS A 74 -1.93 1.34 3.47
CA HIS A 74 -2.40 2.70 3.21
C HIS A 74 -2.47 3.54 4.49
N GLN A 75 -2.90 2.96 5.60
CA GLN A 75 -2.94 3.66 6.88
C GLN A 75 -1.53 4.03 7.36
N SER A 76 -0.58 3.12 7.19
CA SER A 76 0.81 3.37 7.57
C SER A 76 1.45 4.43 6.67
N ALA A 77 1.17 4.38 5.36
CA ALA A 77 1.64 5.40 4.42
C ALA A 77 1.10 6.78 4.77
N ALA A 78 -0.19 6.85 5.13
CA ALA A 78 -0.82 8.10 5.57
C ALA A 78 -0.16 8.66 6.81
N HIS A 79 0.20 7.80 7.76
CA HIS A 79 0.87 8.21 8.98
C HIS A 79 2.24 8.83 8.68
N VAL A 80 3.03 8.18 7.83
CA VAL A 80 4.33 8.72 7.40
C VAL A 80 4.15 10.09 6.74
N LEU A 81 3.17 10.20 5.84
CA LEU A 81 2.91 11.45 5.14
C LEU A 81 2.50 12.55 6.11
N GLN A 82 1.66 12.24 7.09
CA GLN A 82 1.24 13.22 8.10
C GLN A 82 2.42 13.75 8.89
N LEU A 83 3.33 12.88 9.31
CA LEU A 83 4.54 13.29 10.02
C LEU A 83 5.40 14.22 9.15
N ALA A 84 5.55 13.88 7.88
CA ALA A 84 6.34 14.68 6.93
C ALA A 84 5.71 16.07 6.73
N LEU A 85 4.39 16.13 6.54
CA LEU A 85 3.68 17.39 6.29
C LEU A 85 3.63 18.27 7.53
N ASN A 86 3.69 17.68 8.72
CA ASN A 86 3.73 18.43 9.98
C ASN A 86 5.14 18.98 10.29
N GLY A 87 6.09 18.79 9.41
CA GLY A 87 7.46 19.23 9.61
C GLY A 87 8.27 18.35 10.57
N ASN A 88 7.75 17.17 10.90
CA ASN A 88 8.38 16.25 11.84
C ASN A 88 9.29 15.28 11.09
N LYS A 89 10.33 15.83 10.47
CA LYS A 89 11.19 15.09 9.53
C LYS A 89 11.85 13.88 10.18
N GLU A 90 12.37 14.04 11.40
CA GLU A 90 13.06 12.95 12.09
C GLU A 90 12.12 11.77 12.35
N ALA A 91 10.92 12.04 12.86
CA ALA A 91 9.93 11.00 13.10
C ALA A 91 9.48 10.33 11.80
N ALA A 92 9.32 11.13 10.74
CA ALA A 92 8.96 10.60 9.42
C ALA A 92 10.06 9.69 8.86
N GLN A 93 11.32 10.07 9.03
CA GLN A 93 12.45 9.24 8.60
C GLN A 93 12.49 7.91 9.36
N LYS A 94 12.23 7.93 10.66
CA LYS A 94 12.15 6.70 11.47
C LYS A 94 11.01 5.82 11.02
N ALA A 95 9.87 6.42 10.67
CA ALA A 95 8.71 5.67 10.20
C ALA A 95 8.95 5.01 8.84
N MET A 96 9.96 5.44 8.10
CA MET A 96 10.38 4.84 6.83
C MET A 96 11.65 4.00 6.94
N ASP A 97 12.12 3.72 8.15
CA ASP A 97 13.26 2.85 8.39
C ASP A 97 12.94 1.43 7.88
N PRO A 98 13.92 0.67 7.36
CA PRO A 98 13.69 -0.72 6.95
C PRO A 98 13.09 -1.63 8.03
N GLN A 99 13.24 -1.27 9.30
CA GLN A 99 12.65 -2.02 10.41
C GLN A 99 11.27 -1.51 10.82
N SER A 100 10.77 -0.47 10.15
CA SER A 100 9.49 0.14 10.49
C SER A 100 8.30 -0.73 10.09
N ASP A 101 7.14 -0.44 10.69
CA ASP A 101 5.90 -1.12 10.35
C ASP A 101 5.52 -0.91 8.89
N PHE A 102 5.77 0.29 8.35
CA PHE A 102 5.51 0.60 6.96
C PHE A 102 6.25 -0.37 6.02
N PHE A 103 7.55 -0.56 6.23
CA PHE A 103 8.34 -1.47 5.40
C PHE A 103 7.95 -2.93 5.62
N LYS A 104 7.64 -3.31 6.85
CA LYS A 104 7.16 -4.67 7.14
C LYS A 104 5.85 -4.96 6.43
N LEU A 105 4.90 -4.02 6.47
CA LEU A 105 3.63 -4.15 5.77
C LEU A 105 3.83 -4.20 4.26
N SER A 106 4.71 -3.36 3.73
CA SER A 106 5.03 -3.35 2.30
C SER A 106 5.57 -4.71 1.83
N ARG A 107 6.51 -5.28 2.60
CA ARG A 107 7.08 -6.60 2.27
C ARG A 107 6.04 -7.71 2.38
N SER A 108 5.23 -7.68 3.44
CA SER A 108 4.19 -8.69 3.65
C SER A 108 3.13 -8.65 2.56
N LEU A 109 2.70 -7.45 2.18
CA LEU A 109 1.71 -7.28 1.12
C LEU A 109 2.26 -7.78 -0.22
N THR A 110 3.49 -7.39 -0.58
CA THR A 110 4.12 -7.83 -1.81
C THR A 110 4.28 -9.35 -1.84
N ALA A 111 4.72 -9.94 -0.74
CA ALA A 111 4.89 -11.39 -0.64
C ALA A 111 3.55 -12.11 -0.83
N GLU A 112 2.47 -11.60 -0.22
CA GLU A 112 1.15 -12.22 -0.37
C GLU A 112 0.62 -12.06 -1.80
N MET A 113 0.84 -10.91 -2.42
CA MET A 113 0.47 -10.69 -3.82
C MET A 113 1.18 -11.69 -4.74
N LEU A 114 2.47 -11.93 -4.51
CA LEU A 114 3.24 -12.89 -5.30
C LEU A 114 2.75 -14.32 -5.11
N LYS A 115 2.40 -14.70 -3.88
CA LYS A 115 1.81 -16.02 -3.60
C LYS A 115 0.47 -16.18 -4.32
N TRP A 116 -0.36 -15.15 -4.28
CA TRP A 116 -1.66 -15.16 -4.94
C TRP A 116 -1.49 -15.31 -6.46
N GLN A 117 -0.56 -14.54 -7.03
CA GLN A 117 -0.25 -14.61 -8.46
C GLN A 117 0.20 -16.01 -8.86
N ALA A 118 1.04 -16.65 -8.04
CA ALA A 118 1.56 -17.99 -8.30
C ALA A 118 0.54 -19.11 -8.10
N SER A 119 -0.53 -18.83 -7.35
CA SER A 119 -1.54 -19.84 -7.03
C SER A 119 -2.53 -20.12 -8.16
N LYS A 120 -2.45 -19.41 -9.25
CA LYS A 120 -3.36 -19.53 -10.39
C LYS A 120 -3.08 -20.80 -11.20
#